data_508ca2d08a4173e24fb942139905889e
#
_entry.id   508ca2d08a4173e24fb942139905889e
#
_cell.length_a   1.000
_cell.length_b   1.000
_cell.length_c   1.000
_cell.angle_alpha   90.00
_cell.angle_beta   90.00
_cell.angle_gamma   90.00
#
_symmetry.space_group_name_H-M   'P 1'
#
loop_
_entity.id
_entity.type
_entity.pdbx_description
1 polymer ?
#
loop_
_entity_poly.entity_id
_entity_poly.type
_entity_poly.pdbx_seq_one_letter_code
_entity_poly.pdbx_strand_id
1 'polypeptide(L)'
;MSSEASDVFAAPPFKPTAAWVFRSPARIISFGFGSGLLRPGPGTWGTMLAWILWILIVARFSDAAVAGLLIVSFAYGCWSCDRVGKEMGRPDHGGMVWDEIIAFWLVLWLTPGTWEAQSLAFVLFRAFDIAKPPPIHFFDAHFKNGFGVMWDDIVAAAYTLLVMAILVLLERLL
;
A
#
# COMPACT_ATOMS: atom_id res chain seq x y z
N MET A 1 -44.15 -0.65 6.86
CA MET A 1 -43.61 -1.09 8.18
C MET A 1 -42.86 -2.39 8.00
N SER A 2 -41.66 -2.38 7.40
CA SER A 2 -40.82 -3.60 7.25
C SER A 2 -39.36 -3.33 6.86
N SER A 3 -38.78 -2.13 7.13
CA SER A 3 -37.36 -1.86 6.84
C SER A 3 -36.49 -1.67 8.10
N GLU A 4 -37.06 -1.63 9.29
CA GLU A 4 -36.31 -1.40 10.54
C GLU A 4 -35.82 -2.69 11.23
N ALA A 5 -36.25 -3.88 10.77
CA ALA A 5 -35.93 -5.13 11.47
C ALA A 5 -34.59 -5.75 11.02
N SER A 6 -33.94 -5.28 9.94
CA SER A 6 -32.69 -5.86 9.42
C SER A 6 -31.42 -5.29 10.06
N ASP A 7 -31.50 -4.13 10.72
CA ASP A 7 -30.29 -3.47 11.26
C ASP A 7 -29.93 -3.87 12.70
N VAL A 8 -30.79 -4.66 13.36
CA VAL A 8 -30.62 -4.97 14.79
C VAL A 8 -29.57 -6.07 15.06
N PHE A 9 -29.09 -6.79 14.06
CA PHE A 9 -28.16 -7.93 14.22
C PHE A 9 -26.86 -7.84 13.39
N ALA A 10 -26.53 -6.69 12.84
CA ALA A 10 -25.21 -6.53 12.26
C ALA A 10 -24.15 -6.52 13.39
N ALA A 11 -23.37 -7.60 13.49
CA ALA A 11 -22.23 -7.61 14.41
C ALA A 11 -21.37 -6.36 14.19
N PRO A 12 -20.88 -5.73 15.27
CA PRO A 12 -20.07 -4.51 15.13
C PRO A 12 -18.86 -4.81 14.23
N PRO A 13 -18.46 -3.87 13.37
CA PRO A 13 -17.37 -4.09 12.44
C PRO A 13 -16.12 -4.53 13.21
N PHE A 14 -15.51 -5.62 12.76
CA PHE A 14 -14.31 -6.17 13.39
C PHE A 14 -13.21 -5.11 13.43
N LYS A 15 -12.67 -4.83 14.63
CA LYS A 15 -11.55 -3.90 14.84
C LYS A 15 -10.28 -4.71 15.11
N PRO A 16 -9.29 -4.71 14.21
CA PRO A 16 -8.05 -5.41 14.44
C PRO A 16 -7.29 -4.80 15.63
N THR A 17 -6.79 -5.66 16.49
CA THR A 17 -5.94 -5.29 17.63
C THR A 17 -4.51 -5.76 17.40
N ALA A 18 -3.52 -5.19 18.10
CA ALA A 18 -2.14 -5.65 18.04
C ALA A 18 -2.04 -7.15 18.36
N ALA A 19 -2.71 -7.60 19.41
CA ALA A 19 -2.74 -9.01 19.77
C ALA A 19 -3.27 -9.93 18.67
N TRP A 20 -4.25 -9.47 17.88
CA TRP A 20 -4.78 -10.22 16.74
C TRP A 20 -3.81 -10.20 15.55
N VAL A 21 -3.22 -9.04 15.23
CA VAL A 21 -2.26 -8.89 14.13
C VAL A 21 -1.05 -9.80 14.34
N PHE A 22 -0.45 -9.78 15.53
CA PHE A 22 0.78 -10.52 15.80
C PHE A 22 0.59 -12.04 16.01
N ARG A 23 -0.61 -12.58 15.85
CA ARG A 23 -0.87 -14.03 15.93
C ARG A 23 -0.67 -14.79 14.61
N SER A 24 -0.47 -14.11 13.48
CA SER A 24 -0.34 -14.79 12.19
C SER A 24 0.61 -14.03 11.28
N PRO A 25 1.57 -14.72 10.60
CA PRO A 25 2.47 -14.07 9.63
C PRO A 25 1.73 -13.32 8.53
N ALA A 26 0.64 -13.86 8.01
CA ALA A 26 -0.17 -13.19 7.00
C ALA A 26 -0.71 -11.83 7.51
N ARG A 27 -1.20 -11.78 8.74
CA ARG A 27 -1.70 -10.54 9.35
C ARG A 27 -0.58 -9.55 9.64
N ILE A 28 0.58 -10.01 10.14
CA ILE A 28 1.76 -9.18 10.39
C ILE A 28 2.18 -8.48 9.10
N ILE A 29 2.28 -9.22 8.00
CA ILE A 29 2.66 -8.66 6.70
C ILE A 29 1.57 -7.73 6.18
N SER A 30 0.31 -8.17 6.08
CA SER A 30 -0.78 -7.31 5.57
C SER A 30 -0.91 -5.99 6.35
N PHE A 31 -0.67 -6.00 7.66
CA PHE A 31 -0.68 -4.80 8.50
C PHE A 31 0.68 -4.09 8.59
N GLY A 32 1.62 -4.38 7.69
CA GLY A 32 2.92 -3.73 7.63
C GLY A 32 3.64 -3.73 8.97
N PHE A 33 3.82 -4.92 9.56
CA PHE A 33 4.43 -5.10 10.88
C PHE A 33 3.76 -4.30 12.02
N GLY A 34 2.47 -3.98 11.84
CA GLY A 34 1.67 -3.22 12.80
C GLY A 34 1.56 -1.71 12.51
N SER A 35 2.26 -1.17 11.52
CA SER A 35 2.12 0.23 11.10
C SER A 35 0.70 0.57 10.69
N GLY A 36 -0.03 -0.37 10.09
CA GLY A 36 -1.42 -0.25 9.71
C GLY A 36 -2.42 -0.14 10.89
N LEU A 37 -1.96 -0.30 12.12
CA LEU A 37 -2.78 -0.05 13.32
C LEU A 37 -2.71 1.42 13.77
N LEU A 38 -1.74 2.18 13.28
CA LEU A 38 -1.54 3.58 13.67
C LEU A 38 -2.62 4.48 13.08
N ARG A 39 -3.03 5.49 13.82
CA ARG A 39 -4.05 6.48 13.46
C ARG A 39 -3.52 7.90 13.69
N PRO A 40 -3.92 8.90 12.90
CA PRO A 40 -4.73 8.81 11.67
C PRO A 40 -3.90 8.28 10.48
N GLY A 41 -4.60 7.84 9.41
CA GLY A 41 -3.99 7.53 8.12
C GLY A 41 -3.02 6.33 8.14
N PRO A 42 -3.50 5.07 8.34
CA PRO A 42 -2.65 3.88 8.40
C PRO A 42 -1.73 3.71 7.20
N GLY A 43 -2.23 3.97 5.98
CA GLY A 43 -1.44 3.90 4.77
C GLY A 43 -0.26 4.88 4.77
N THR A 44 -0.43 6.10 5.32
CA THR A 44 0.70 7.03 5.48
C THR A 44 1.78 6.47 6.41
N TRP A 45 1.40 5.78 7.48
CA TRP A 45 2.34 5.10 8.37
C TRP A 45 2.98 3.88 7.70
N GLY A 46 2.23 3.14 6.86
CA GLY A 46 2.77 2.08 6.01
C GLY A 46 3.82 2.59 5.03
N THR A 47 3.51 3.64 4.29
CA THR A 47 4.44 4.30 3.35
C THR A 47 5.67 4.87 4.07
N MET A 48 5.51 5.46 5.26
CA MET A 48 6.62 5.94 6.08
C MET A 48 7.53 4.78 6.53
N LEU A 49 6.95 3.68 6.98
CA LEU A 49 7.70 2.48 7.32
C LEU A 49 8.47 1.94 6.10
N ALA A 50 7.83 1.91 4.93
CA ALA A 50 8.48 1.52 3.67
C ALA A 50 9.72 2.38 3.40
N TRP A 51 9.63 3.68 3.57
CA TRP A 51 10.75 4.60 3.38
C TRP A 51 11.89 4.34 4.37
N ILE A 52 11.57 4.16 5.64
CA ILE A 52 12.56 3.82 6.68
C ILE A 52 13.26 2.50 6.33
N LEU A 53 12.52 1.44 5.98
CA LEU A 53 13.09 0.15 5.61
C LEU A 53 13.92 0.24 4.33
N TRP A 54 13.53 1.09 3.38
CA TRP A 54 14.32 1.37 2.19
C TRP A 54 15.69 1.92 2.56
N ILE A 55 15.73 3.00 3.32
CA ILE A 55 16.99 3.66 3.70
C ILE A 55 17.89 2.72 4.53
N LEU A 56 17.30 1.96 5.44
CA LEU A 56 18.07 1.13 6.37
C LEU A 56 18.56 -0.17 5.74
N ILE A 57 17.81 -0.75 4.80
CA ILE A 57 18.03 -2.13 4.34
C ILE A 57 18.02 -2.23 2.81
N VAL A 58 16.88 -1.92 2.18
CA VAL A 58 16.58 -2.30 0.78
C VAL A 58 17.50 -1.58 -0.22
N ALA A 59 17.84 -0.31 0.03
CA ALA A 59 18.73 0.48 -0.82
C ALA A 59 20.15 -0.08 -0.93
N ARG A 60 20.48 -1.08 -0.13
CA ARG A 60 21.79 -1.77 -0.18
C ARG A 60 21.81 -3.01 -1.06
N PHE A 61 20.64 -3.42 -1.55
CA PHE A 61 20.51 -4.60 -2.40
C PHE A 61 20.87 -4.26 -3.86
N SER A 62 21.29 -5.27 -4.61
CA SER A 62 21.43 -5.13 -6.06
C SER A 62 20.05 -4.99 -6.72
N ASP A 63 20.00 -4.37 -7.91
CA ASP A 63 18.74 -4.20 -8.64
C ASP A 63 18.01 -5.53 -8.87
N ALA A 64 18.74 -6.61 -9.17
CA ALA A 64 18.14 -7.94 -9.31
C ALA A 64 17.52 -8.44 -7.99
N ALA A 65 18.14 -8.15 -6.85
CA ALA A 65 17.60 -8.52 -5.54
C ALA A 65 16.36 -7.67 -5.18
N VAL A 66 16.37 -6.38 -5.50
CA VAL A 66 15.20 -5.50 -5.32
C VAL A 66 14.04 -5.97 -6.20
N ALA A 67 14.29 -6.26 -7.48
CA ALA A 67 13.26 -6.78 -8.38
C ALA A 67 12.67 -8.10 -7.86
N GLY A 68 13.52 -9.05 -7.44
CA GLY A 68 13.07 -10.30 -6.83
C GLY A 68 12.26 -10.09 -5.56
N LEU A 69 12.71 -9.19 -4.69
CA LEU A 69 11.98 -8.82 -3.46
C LEU A 69 10.58 -8.26 -3.79
N LEU A 70 10.48 -7.33 -4.75
CA LEU A 70 9.21 -6.74 -5.15
C LEU A 70 8.24 -7.79 -5.71
N ILE A 71 8.71 -8.67 -6.61
CA ILE A 71 7.89 -9.73 -7.21
C ILE A 71 7.37 -10.70 -6.13
N VAL A 72 8.25 -11.21 -5.27
CA VAL A 72 7.88 -12.16 -4.21
C VAL A 72 6.96 -11.50 -3.20
N SER A 73 7.25 -10.26 -2.80
CA SER A 73 6.43 -9.50 -1.85
C SER A 73 5.06 -9.15 -2.41
N PHE A 74 4.96 -8.83 -3.71
CA PHE A 74 3.68 -8.60 -4.38
C PHE A 74 2.84 -9.88 -4.43
N ALA A 75 3.41 -11.00 -4.86
CA ALA A 75 2.71 -12.28 -4.91
C ALA A 75 2.22 -12.72 -3.52
N TYR A 76 3.08 -12.59 -2.50
CA TYR A 76 2.70 -12.88 -1.12
C TYR A 76 1.63 -11.90 -0.61
N GLY A 77 1.72 -10.62 -0.96
CA GLY A 77 0.75 -9.59 -0.64
C GLY A 77 -0.63 -9.91 -1.19
N CYS A 78 -0.74 -10.31 -2.47
CA CYS A 78 -2.00 -10.75 -3.05
C CYS A 78 -2.66 -11.88 -2.25
N TRP A 79 -1.87 -12.89 -1.86
CA TRP A 79 -2.38 -14.00 -1.04
C TRP A 79 -2.74 -13.58 0.38
N SER A 80 -1.88 -12.82 1.06
CA SER A 80 -2.07 -12.45 2.45
C SER A 80 -3.22 -11.45 2.64
N CYS A 81 -3.33 -10.44 1.77
CA CYS A 81 -4.43 -9.47 1.82
C CYS A 81 -5.78 -10.12 1.51
N ASP A 82 -5.84 -11.02 0.51
CA ASP A 82 -7.07 -11.78 0.24
C ASP A 82 -7.52 -12.63 1.44
N ARG A 83 -6.57 -13.35 2.06
CA ARG A 83 -6.83 -14.15 3.24
C ARG A 83 -7.29 -13.32 4.43
N VAL A 84 -6.55 -12.25 4.75
CA VAL A 84 -6.83 -11.39 5.90
C VAL A 84 -8.12 -10.59 5.70
N GLY A 85 -8.39 -10.13 4.48
CA GLY A 85 -9.65 -9.49 4.12
C GLY A 85 -10.86 -10.39 4.35
N LYS A 86 -10.76 -11.68 3.96
CA LYS A 86 -11.79 -12.70 4.25
C LYS A 86 -11.97 -12.94 5.75
N GLU A 87 -10.88 -13.04 6.51
CA GLU A 87 -10.94 -13.20 7.97
C GLU A 87 -11.64 -12.02 8.67
N MET A 88 -11.52 -10.81 8.12
CA MET A 88 -12.16 -9.59 8.66
C MET A 88 -13.56 -9.31 8.08
N GLY A 89 -14.00 -10.06 7.07
CA GLY A 89 -15.23 -9.76 6.34
C GLY A 89 -15.17 -8.46 5.53
N ARG A 90 -13.95 -7.96 5.25
CA ARG A 90 -13.68 -6.74 4.47
C ARG A 90 -12.49 -6.97 3.55
N PRO A 91 -12.71 -7.13 2.23
CA PRO A 91 -11.64 -7.38 1.26
C PRO A 91 -10.53 -6.32 1.28
N ASP A 92 -10.93 -5.06 1.44
CA ASP A 92 -10.02 -3.93 1.57
C ASP A 92 -10.30 -3.23 2.91
N HIS A 93 -9.45 -3.51 3.89
CA HIS A 93 -9.51 -2.84 5.19
C HIS A 93 -8.36 -1.84 5.28
N GLY A 94 -8.66 -0.57 5.48
CA GLY A 94 -7.67 0.52 5.50
C GLY A 94 -6.54 0.42 6.56
N GLY A 95 -6.38 -0.71 7.22
CA GLY A 95 -5.24 -1.06 8.06
C GLY A 95 -4.33 -2.11 7.40
N MET A 96 -4.72 -2.67 6.27
CA MET A 96 -3.81 -3.43 5.42
C MET A 96 -3.01 -2.40 4.61
N VAL A 97 -1.72 -2.38 4.77
CA VAL A 97 -0.79 -1.35 4.25
C VAL A 97 0.42 -1.97 3.55
N TRP A 98 0.35 -3.27 3.26
CA TRP A 98 1.45 -3.97 2.57
C TRP A 98 1.55 -3.56 1.09
N ASP A 99 0.43 -3.23 0.47
CA ASP A 99 0.27 -2.66 -0.84
C ASP A 99 1.04 -1.34 -0.98
N GLU A 100 0.82 -0.41 -0.06
CA GLU A 100 1.54 0.86 -0.04
C GLU A 100 3.05 0.65 0.18
N ILE A 101 3.44 -0.33 1.02
CA ILE A 101 4.86 -0.62 1.27
C ILE A 101 5.54 -1.07 -0.02
N ILE A 102 4.97 -2.03 -0.74
CA ILE A 102 5.57 -2.59 -1.95
C ILE A 102 5.54 -1.59 -3.09
N ALA A 103 4.43 -0.89 -3.28
CA ALA A 103 4.29 0.13 -4.31
C ALA A 103 5.27 1.28 -4.08
N PHE A 104 5.46 1.72 -2.83
CA PHE A 104 6.41 2.79 -2.55
C PHE A 104 7.87 2.33 -2.66
N TRP A 105 8.21 1.06 -2.38
CA TRP A 105 9.55 0.53 -2.69
C TRP A 105 9.82 0.54 -4.20
N LEU A 106 8.84 0.24 -5.04
CA LEU A 106 8.96 0.38 -6.49
C LEU A 106 9.25 1.84 -6.89
N VAL A 107 8.54 2.80 -6.28
CA VAL A 107 8.78 4.23 -6.49
C VAL A 107 10.21 4.61 -6.09
N LEU A 108 10.65 4.24 -4.89
CA LEU A 108 11.97 4.58 -4.36
C LEU A 108 13.11 3.96 -5.18
N TRP A 109 12.90 2.75 -5.71
CA TRP A 109 13.89 2.08 -6.55
C TRP A 109 14.18 2.83 -7.84
N LEU A 110 13.17 3.47 -8.42
CA LEU A 110 13.25 4.19 -9.69
C LEU A 110 13.38 5.72 -9.53
N THR A 111 13.41 6.20 -8.29
CA THR A 111 13.56 7.64 -7.96
C THR A 111 15.01 7.93 -7.55
N PRO A 112 15.57 9.11 -7.90
CA PRO A 112 16.88 9.54 -7.41
C PRO A 112 16.99 9.44 -5.88
N GLY A 113 18.17 8.99 -5.38
CA GLY A 113 18.39 8.73 -3.95
C GLY A 113 18.56 9.98 -3.08
N THR A 114 18.17 11.17 -3.57
CA THR A 114 18.23 12.42 -2.79
C THR A 114 17.01 12.57 -1.88
N TRP A 115 17.17 13.27 -0.77
CA TRP A 115 16.07 13.55 0.17
C TRP A 115 14.90 14.27 -0.49
N GLU A 116 15.20 15.25 -1.33
CA GLU A 116 14.22 16.08 -2.03
C GLU A 116 13.37 15.23 -2.97
N ALA A 117 14.03 14.40 -3.79
CA ALA A 117 13.33 13.52 -4.73
C ALA A 117 12.47 12.48 -4.00
N GLN A 118 12.98 11.85 -2.96
CA GLN A 118 12.24 10.86 -2.19
C GLN A 118 11.08 11.49 -1.41
N SER A 119 11.27 12.70 -0.86
CA SER A 119 10.20 13.42 -0.16
C SER A 119 9.07 13.81 -1.11
N LEU A 120 9.42 14.31 -2.30
CA LEU A 120 8.44 14.62 -3.33
C LEU A 120 7.70 13.37 -3.81
N ALA A 121 8.43 12.28 -4.04
CA ALA A 121 7.85 11.00 -4.41
C ALA A 121 6.88 10.48 -3.35
N PHE A 122 7.20 10.64 -2.06
CA PHE A 122 6.30 10.28 -0.95
C PHE A 122 4.98 11.07 -1.01
N VAL A 123 5.07 12.40 -1.17
CA VAL A 123 3.88 13.26 -1.24
C VAL A 123 3.02 12.92 -2.46
N LEU A 124 3.64 12.75 -3.63
CA LEU A 124 2.93 12.39 -4.87
C LEU A 124 2.26 11.04 -4.77
N PHE A 125 2.98 10.02 -4.28
CA PHE A 125 2.44 8.69 -4.11
C PHE A 125 1.20 8.70 -3.20
N ARG A 126 1.29 9.35 -2.02
CA ARG A 126 0.14 9.47 -1.12
C ARG A 126 -1.01 10.27 -1.73
N ALA A 127 -0.71 11.29 -2.51
CA ALA A 127 -1.75 12.06 -3.20
C ALA A 127 -2.51 11.20 -4.22
N PHE A 128 -1.81 10.42 -5.05
CA PHE A 128 -2.45 9.55 -6.05
C PHE A 128 -3.18 8.36 -5.42
N ASP A 129 -2.63 7.76 -4.39
CA ASP A 129 -3.26 6.66 -3.66
C ASP A 129 -4.56 7.12 -2.95
N ILE A 130 -4.57 8.28 -2.33
CA ILE A 130 -5.77 8.82 -1.66
C ILE A 130 -6.81 9.33 -2.67
N ALA A 131 -6.36 10.04 -3.72
CA ALA A 131 -7.25 10.64 -4.71
C ALA A 131 -7.84 9.62 -5.69
N LYS A 132 -7.14 8.48 -5.89
CA LYS A 132 -7.51 7.39 -6.82
C LYS A 132 -8.02 7.88 -8.17
N PRO A 133 -7.22 8.70 -8.93
CA PRO A 133 -7.66 9.18 -10.24
C PRO A 133 -7.92 8.00 -11.20
N PRO A 134 -8.78 8.15 -12.23
CA PRO A 134 -8.94 7.11 -13.24
C PRO A 134 -7.59 6.76 -13.88
N PRO A 135 -7.25 5.45 -14.11
CA PRO A 135 -8.09 4.28 -13.94
C PRO A 135 -8.02 3.60 -12.56
N ILE A 136 -7.32 4.13 -11.55
CA ILE A 136 -7.15 3.49 -10.22
C ILE A 136 -8.54 3.19 -9.63
N HIS A 137 -9.43 4.16 -9.59
CA HIS A 137 -10.80 3.98 -9.11
C HIS A 137 -11.56 2.83 -9.82
N PHE A 138 -11.28 2.60 -11.12
CA PHE A 138 -11.88 1.51 -11.86
C PHE A 138 -11.38 0.15 -11.36
N PHE A 139 -10.09 -0.01 -11.12
CA PHE A 139 -9.50 -1.25 -10.59
C PHE A 139 -9.98 -1.53 -9.17
N ASP A 140 -9.96 -0.54 -8.29
CA ASP A 140 -10.47 -0.63 -6.92
C ASP A 140 -11.95 -1.06 -6.87
N ALA A 141 -12.78 -0.58 -7.79
CA ALA A 141 -14.18 -0.95 -7.85
C ALA A 141 -14.42 -2.40 -8.34
N HIS A 142 -13.59 -2.91 -9.26
CA HIS A 142 -13.82 -4.18 -9.96
C HIS A 142 -13.08 -5.37 -9.33
N PHE A 143 -11.92 -5.16 -8.74
CA PHE A 143 -11.09 -6.24 -8.18
C PHE A 143 -11.12 -6.22 -6.65
N LYS A 144 -12.19 -6.75 -6.06
CA LYS A 144 -12.38 -6.86 -4.60
C LYS A 144 -11.71 -8.12 -4.03
N ASN A 145 -10.44 -8.33 -4.36
CA ASN A 145 -9.62 -9.44 -3.88
C ASN A 145 -8.20 -8.96 -3.58
N GLY A 146 -7.34 -9.82 -3.03
CA GLY A 146 -5.98 -9.44 -2.67
C GLY A 146 -5.13 -8.93 -3.84
N PHE A 147 -5.40 -9.36 -5.07
CA PHE A 147 -4.74 -8.80 -6.25
C PHE A 147 -5.18 -7.34 -6.50
N GLY A 148 -6.48 -7.04 -6.41
CA GLY A 148 -6.99 -5.68 -6.58
C GLY A 148 -6.39 -4.71 -5.57
N VAL A 149 -6.36 -5.11 -4.29
CA VAL A 149 -5.75 -4.32 -3.20
C VAL A 149 -4.29 -3.99 -3.49
N MET A 150 -3.51 -4.96 -4.01
CA MET A 150 -2.10 -4.72 -4.35
C MET A 150 -1.91 -3.92 -5.64
N TRP A 151 -2.87 -4.03 -6.59
CA TRP A 151 -2.72 -3.48 -7.94
C TRP A 151 -3.02 -1.98 -8.03
N ASP A 152 -3.99 -1.48 -7.29
CA ASP A 152 -4.35 -0.06 -7.32
C ASP A 152 -3.18 0.82 -6.85
N ASP A 153 -2.41 0.38 -5.87
CA ASP A 153 -1.21 1.08 -5.41
C ASP A 153 -0.05 0.99 -6.40
N ILE A 154 0.09 -0.12 -7.14
CA ILE A 154 1.06 -0.18 -8.26
C ILE A 154 0.70 0.86 -9.33
N VAL A 155 -0.58 1.08 -9.61
CA VAL A 155 -0.99 2.13 -10.55
C VAL A 155 -0.71 3.52 -9.98
N ALA A 156 -0.93 3.75 -8.68
CA ALA A 156 -0.55 5.00 -8.01
C ALA A 156 0.97 5.24 -8.06
N ALA A 157 1.78 4.19 -7.90
CA ALA A 157 3.23 4.23 -8.09
C ALA A 157 3.61 4.62 -9.52
N ALA A 158 2.94 4.06 -10.53
CA ALA A 158 3.19 4.41 -11.94
C ALA A 158 2.88 5.90 -12.22
N TYR A 159 1.81 6.47 -11.69
CA TYR A 159 1.53 7.91 -11.78
C TYR A 159 2.62 8.75 -11.10
N THR A 160 3.04 8.33 -9.92
CA THR A 160 4.12 9.00 -9.20
C THR A 160 5.40 9.03 -10.03
N LEU A 161 5.81 7.89 -10.58
CA LEU A 161 7.01 7.76 -11.41
C LEU A 161 6.89 8.57 -12.71
N LEU A 162 5.72 8.63 -13.33
CA LEU A 162 5.49 9.44 -14.52
C LEU A 162 5.72 10.92 -14.21
N VAL A 163 5.15 11.43 -13.11
CA VAL A 163 5.35 12.84 -12.70
C VAL A 163 6.81 13.10 -12.37
N MET A 164 7.47 12.21 -11.62
CA MET A 164 8.88 12.33 -11.29
C MET A 164 9.77 12.36 -12.56
N ALA A 165 9.49 11.49 -13.54
CA ALA A 165 10.21 11.48 -14.81
C ALA A 165 10.04 12.77 -15.61
N ILE A 166 8.82 13.33 -15.64
CA ILE A 166 8.55 14.62 -16.29
C ILE A 166 9.36 15.74 -15.62
N LEU A 167 9.38 15.78 -14.29
CA LEU A 167 10.12 16.83 -13.57
C LEU A 167 11.63 16.74 -13.82
N VAL A 168 12.21 15.55 -13.81
CA VAL A 168 13.63 15.34 -14.15
C VAL A 168 13.93 15.72 -15.59
N LEU A 169 13.01 15.46 -16.52
CA LEU A 169 13.18 15.86 -17.91
C LEU A 169 13.16 17.38 -18.06
N LEU A 170 12.23 18.06 -17.41
CA LEU A 170 12.12 19.53 -17.43
C LEU A 170 13.36 20.20 -16.82
N GLU A 171 13.87 19.68 -15.71
CA GLU A 171 15.10 20.18 -15.08
C GLU A 171 16.33 20.10 -16.01
N ARG A 172 16.39 19.07 -16.87
CA ARG A 172 17.48 18.91 -17.85
C ARG A 172 17.36 19.82 -19.07
N LEU A 173 16.18 20.36 -19.33
CA LEU A 173 15.92 21.23 -20.48
C LEU A 173 16.06 22.72 -20.15
N LEU A 174 16.09 23.07 -18.87
CA LEU A 174 16.31 24.45 -18.35
C LEU A 174 17.77 24.68 -18.00
#